data_f4c56b93fa0af794cac82fa338ea3913
#
_entry.id   f4c56b93fa0af794cac82fa338ea3913
#
_cell.length_a   1.000
_cell.length_b   1.000
_cell.length_c   1.000
_cell.angle_alpha   90.00
_cell.angle_beta   90.00
_cell.angle_gamma   90.00
#
_symmetry.space_group_name_H-M   'P 1'
#
loop_
_entity.id
_entity.type
_entity.pdbx_description
1 polymer ?
#
loop_
_entity_poly.entity_id
_entity_poly.type
_entity_poly.pdbx_seq_one_letter_code
_entity_poly.pdbx_strand_id
1 'polypeptide(L)'
;MNYQGYVIYRERVRRNWSQAGLCRGICTVSYLSKIESGKAEPSEEILRLLLERLELKSDPEMEREAAALAERGWELLFSGRNAQLSGLLGETELERARAVPAWLDLALLCTKKPLDAELESCMDTRQLAQQRILQGRSAEAARLMPNAYTHLTSGIAGYNAGNYSAAVDALQTAYDLAGREGAARLMLEAKLFLGNAYCNMQDLPNMERHYRVAKRLAEDLQDREAMQAIGYNTASAWIEAGRCEDA
;
A
#
# COMPACT_ATOMS: atom_id res chain seq x y z
N MET A 1 13.95 -8.73 12.55
CA MET A 1 15.28 -8.49 11.89
C MET A 1 15.26 -7.07 11.37
N ASN A 2 16.37 -6.32 11.37
CA ASN A 2 16.36 -5.02 10.68
C ASN A 2 16.62 -5.22 9.18
N TYR A 3 16.14 -4.30 8.36
CA TYR A 3 16.23 -4.39 6.90
C TYR A 3 17.69 -4.45 6.38
N GLN A 4 18.58 -3.65 6.94
CA GLN A 4 19.98 -3.61 6.54
C GLN A 4 20.70 -4.94 6.78
N GLY A 5 20.45 -5.59 7.93
CA GLY A 5 20.97 -6.93 8.20
C GLY A 5 20.46 -7.97 7.20
N TYR A 6 19.19 -7.88 6.82
CA TYR A 6 18.61 -8.72 5.78
C TYR A 6 19.29 -8.51 4.42
N VAL A 7 19.49 -7.26 4.00
CA VAL A 7 20.15 -6.93 2.72
C VAL A 7 21.57 -7.48 2.69
N ILE A 8 22.35 -7.28 3.76
CA ILE A 8 23.72 -7.81 3.88
C ILE A 8 23.72 -9.34 3.75
N TYR A 9 22.83 -10.01 4.47
CA TYR A 9 22.68 -11.47 4.41
C TYR A 9 22.36 -11.96 3.00
N ARG A 10 21.32 -11.40 2.36
CA ARG A 10 20.85 -11.80 1.04
C ARG A 10 21.90 -11.57 -0.04
N GLU A 11 22.54 -10.41 -0.06
CA GLU A 11 23.58 -10.10 -1.05
C GLU A 11 24.84 -10.96 -0.86
N ARG A 12 25.22 -11.23 0.38
CA ARG A 12 26.31 -12.17 0.66
C ARG A 12 26.00 -13.57 0.14
N VAL A 13 24.82 -14.10 0.44
CA VAL A 13 24.39 -15.43 0.00
C VAL A 13 24.28 -15.49 -1.53
N ARG A 14 23.72 -14.48 -2.17
CA ARG A 14 23.62 -14.39 -3.63
C ARG A 14 24.98 -14.47 -4.32
N ARG A 15 26.01 -13.91 -3.68
CA ARG A 15 27.41 -13.94 -4.17
C ARG A 15 28.17 -15.21 -3.75
N ASN A 16 27.53 -16.15 -3.06
CA ASN A 16 28.17 -17.35 -2.47
C ASN A 16 29.35 -17.03 -1.53
N TRP A 17 29.28 -15.90 -0.81
CA TRP A 17 30.34 -15.51 0.13
C TRP A 17 30.10 -16.07 1.52
N SER A 18 31.18 -16.53 2.18
CA SER A 18 31.12 -16.87 3.60
C SER A 18 31.06 -15.60 4.46
N GLN A 19 30.53 -15.73 5.69
CA GLN A 19 30.59 -14.60 6.64
C GLN A 19 32.03 -14.14 6.89
N ALA A 20 32.98 -15.09 7.01
CA ALA A 20 34.38 -14.76 7.17
C ALA A 20 34.96 -13.97 5.96
N GLY A 21 34.53 -14.29 4.74
CA GLY A 21 34.91 -13.58 3.53
C GLY A 21 34.39 -12.14 3.53
N LEU A 22 33.13 -11.95 3.88
CA LEU A 22 32.53 -10.61 3.90
C LEU A 22 33.08 -9.72 5.02
N CYS A 23 33.25 -10.25 6.24
CA CYS A 23 33.63 -9.42 7.39
C CYS A 23 35.15 -9.19 7.54
N ARG A 24 35.99 -9.81 6.70
CA ARG A 24 37.46 -9.77 6.81
C ARG A 24 37.98 -8.32 6.82
N GLY A 25 38.63 -7.92 7.91
CA GLY A 25 39.17 -6.59 8.09
C GLY A 25 38.14 -5.49 8.41
N ILE A 26 36.86 -5.87 8.61
CA ILE A 26 35.78 -4.94 8.98
C ILE A 26 35.30 -5.24 10.40
N CYS A 27 34.89 -6.49 10.67
CA CYS A 27 34.36 -6.90 11.97
C CYS A 27 34.60 -8.40 12.20
N THR A 28 34.17 -8.90 13.36
CA THR A 28 34.26 -10.35 13.65
C THR A 28 33.10 -11.11 12.98
N VAL A 29 33.32 -12.40 12.69
CA VAL A 29 32.27 -13.30 12.15
C VAL A 29 31.05 -13.36 13.08
N SER A 30 31.30 -13.43 14.41
CA SER A 30 30.22 -13.45 15.40
C SER A 30 29.38 -12.14 15.38
N TYR A 31 30.03 -11.00 15.16
CA TYR A 31 29.32 -9.72 15.06
C TYR A 31 28.52 -9.62 13.77
N LEU A 32 29.09 -10.02 12.62
CA LEU A 32 28.35 -10.07 11.35
C LEU A 32 27.13 -11.00 11.45
N SER A 33 27.28 -12.17 12.08
CA SER A 33 26.15 -13.09 12.30
C SER A 33 25.01 -12.45 13.13
N LYS A 34 25.36 -11.62 14.12
CA LYS A 34 24.36 -10.88 14.90
C LYS A 34 23.70 -9.78 14.07
N ILE A 35 24.43 -9.09 13.22
CA ILE A 35 23.88 -8.07 12.28
C ILE A 35 22.90 -8.75 11.32
N GLU A 36 23.32 -9.82 10.64
CA GLU A 36 22.48 -10.57 9.68
C GLU A 36 21.22 -11.14 10.32
N SER A 37 21.28 -11.53 11.60
CA SER A 37 20.11 -12.03 12.34
C SER A 37 19.29 -10.93 13.01
N GLY A 38 19.68 -9.65 12.91
CA GLY A 38 19.04 -8.51 13.53
C GLY A 38 19.18 -8.44 15.05
N LYS A 39 20.16 -9.16 15.62
CA LYS A 39 20.48 -9.15 17.06
C LYS A 39 21.48 -8.07 17.46
N ALA A 40 22.05 -7.37 16.49
CA ALA A 40 22.93 -6.23 16.70
C ALA A 40 22.77 -5.23 15.56
N GLU A 41 22.82 -3.96 15.91
CA GLU A 41 22.89 -2.87 14.93
C GLU A 41 24.35 -2.51 14.68
N PRO A 42 24.81 -2.47 13.42
CA PRO A 42 26.17 -2.04 13.10
C PRO A 42 26.31 -0.53 13.31
N SER A 43 27.51 -0.09 13.65
CA SER A 43 27.84 1.35 13.51
C SER A 43 27.78 1.76 12.05
N GLU A 44 27.55 3.06 11.80
CA GLU A 44 27.49 3.61 10.43
C GLU A 44 28.75 3.25 9.61
N GLU A 45 29.92 3.30 10.23
CA GLU A 45 31.19 2.96 9.58
C GLU A 45 31.23 1.47 9.18
N ILE A 46 30.86 0.55 10.07
CA ILE A 46 30.83 -0.90 9.77
C ILE A 46 29.78 -1.19 8.69
N LEU A 47 28.60 -0.58 8.79
CA LEU A 47 27.56 -0.72 7.78
C LEU A 47 28.05 -0.28 6.41
N ARG A 48 28.62 0.92 6.32
CA ARG A 48 29.20 1.48 5.08
C ARG A 48 30.23 0.53 4.47
N LEU A 49 31.19 0.05 5.27
CA LEU A 49 32.24 -0.86 4.78
C LEU A 49 31.69 -2.20 4.28
N LEU A 50 30.66 -2.75 4.95
CA LEU A 50 29.99 -3.99 4.52
C LEU A 50 29.23 -3.78 3.21
N LEU A 51 28.49 -2.68 3.08
CA LEU A 51 27.76 -2.33 1.86
C LEU A 51 28.70 -2.04 0.69
N GLU A 52 29.76 -1.28 0.90
CA GLU A 52 30.80 -1.03 -0.11
C GLU A 52 31.42 -2.34 -0.63
N ARG A 53 31.75 -3.27 0.26
CA ARG A 53 32.28 -4.58 -0.14
C ARG A 53 31.27 -5.41 -0.94
N LEU A 54 29.99 -5.24 -0.67
CA LEU A 54 28.90 -5.83 -1.44
C LEU A 54 28.55 -5.03 -2.69
N GLU A 55 29.30 -3.95 -3.00
CA GLU A 55 29.06 -3.04 -4.14
C GLU A 55 27.64 -2.42 -4.12
N LEU A 56 27.09 -2.26 -2.92
CA LEU A 56 25.84 -1.57 -2.70
C LEU A 56 26.12 -0.12 -2.32
N LYS A 57 25.54 0.79 -3.09
CA LYS A 57 25.67 2.22 -2.79
C LYS A 57 24.63 2.63 -1.78
N SER A 58 25.06 3.24 -0.70
CA SER A 58 24.21 3.95 0.26
C SER A 58 25.00 5.14 0.76
N ASP A 59 24.40 6.31 0.65
CA ASP A 59 24.95 7.54 1.21
C ASP A 59 23.82 8.33 1.91
N PRO A 60 24.14 9.26 2.82
CA PRO A 60 23.14 9.99 3.59
C PRO A 60 22.19 10.85 2.74
N GLU A 61 22.59 11.27 1.55
CA GLU A 61 21.74 12.03 0.64
C GLU A 61 20.70 11.11 0.00
N MET A 62 21.12 9.97 -0.54
CA MET A 62 20.23 8.94 -1.08
C MET A 62 19.23 8.44 -0.03
N GLU A 63 19.64 8.24 1.21
CA GLU A 63 18.75 7.82 2.30
C GLU A 63 17.67 8.88 2.58
N ARG A 64 18.03 10.16 2.63
CA ARG A 64 17.09 11.26 2.83
C ARG A 64 16.10 11.40 1.67
N GLU A 65 16.60 11.32 0.43
CA GLU A 65 15.75 11.39 -0.76
C GLU A 65 14.76 10.22 -0.83
N ALA A 66 15.23 8.99 -0.60
CA ALA A 66 14.39 7.80 -0.58
C ALA A 66 13.34 7.87 0.53
N ALA A 67 13.70 8.33 1.73
CA ALA A 67 12.76 8.49 2.83
C ALA A 67 11.69 9.56 2.53
N ALA A 68 12.08 10.71 1.98
CA ALA A 68 11.14 11.75 1.58
C ALA A 68 10.18 11.27 0.49
N LEU A 69 10.69 10.49 -0.47
CA LEU A 69 9.89 9.92 -1.54
C LEU A 69 8.90 8.86 -1.00
N ALA A 70 9.33 8.04 -0.05
CA ALA A 70 8.48 7.05 0.61
C ALA A 70 7.32 7.73 1.38
N GLU A 71 7.60 8.76 2.18
CA GLU A 71 6.54 9.50 2.89
C GLU A 71 5.57 10.16 1.90
N ARG A 72 6.07 10.74 0.82
CA ARG A 72 5.22 11.28 -0.24
C ARG A 72 4.33 10.19 -0.87
N GLY A 73 4.88 8.99 -1.08
CA GLY A 73 4.13 7.83 -1.58
C GLY A 73 2.99 7.42 -0.65
N TRP A 74 3.24 7.37 0.65
CA TRP A 74 2.22 7.07 1.64
C TRP A 74 1.11 8.14 1.70
N GLU A 75 1.46 9.42 1.63
CA GLU A 75 0.49 10.50 1.52
C GLU A 75 -0.43 10.35 0.30
N LEU A 76 0.16 10.02 -0.86
CA LEU A 76 -0.60 9.79 -2.08
C LEU A 76 -1.55 8.59 -1.94
N LEU A 77 -1.07 7.48 -1.38
CA LEU A 77 -1.85 6.28 -1.15
C LEU A 77 -3.04 6.56 -0.22
N PHE A 78 -2.79 7.15 0.94
CA PHE A 78 -3.82 7.41 1.96
C PHE A 78 -4.77 8.53 1.58
N SER A 79 -4.42 9.38 0.62
CA SER A 79 -5.35 10.36 0.05
C SER A 79 -6.11 9.85 -1.19
N GLY A 80 -5.87 8.59 -1.63
CA GLY A 80 -6.52 7.99 -2.81
C GLY A 80 -5.97 8.51 -4.15
N ARG A 81 -4.80 9.16 -4.17
CA ARG A 81 -4.18 9.71 -5.39
C ARG A 81 -3.30 8.68 -6.11
N ASN A 82 -3.86 7.48 -6.37
CA ASN A 82 -3.14 6.33 -6.92
C ASN A 82 -2.51 6.56 -8.30
N ALA A 83 -3.09 7.43 -9.13
CA ALA A 83 -2.52 7.76 -10.44
C ALA A 83 -1.17 8.47 -10.31
N GLN A 84 -1.00 9.35 -9.31
CA GLN A 84 0.26 10.02 -9.03
C GLN A 84 1.29 9.06 -8.40
N LEU A 85 0.83 8.09 -7.62
CA LEU A 85 1.68 7.08 -7.03
C LEU A 85 2.36 6.20 -8.11
N SER A 86 1.66 5.85 -9.18
CA SER A 86 2.19 5.02 -10.26
C SER A 86 3.37 5.65 -11.02
N GLY A 87 3.55 6.97 -10.96
CA GLY A 87 4.67 7.70 -11.57
C GLY A 87 5.73 8.13 -10.57
N LEU A 88 5.66 7.69 -9.32
CA LEU A 88 6.53 8.19 -8.26
C LEU A 88 7.99 7.76 -8.42
N LEU A 89 8.24 6.53 -8.86
CA LEU A 89 9.58 5.96 -8.97
C LEU A 89 9.64 4.90 -10.09
N GLY A 90 10.71 4.93 -10.88
CA GLY A 90 11.00 3.90 -11.89
C GLY A 90 11.70 2.68 -11.28
N GLU A 91 11.65 1.54 -12.00
CA GLU A 91 12.29 0.29 -11.57
C GLU A 91 13.80 0.45 -11.30
N THR A 92 14.50 1.21 -12.17
CA THR A 92 15.94 1.46 -12.03
C THR A 92 16.29 2.23 -10.76
N GLU A 93 15.46 3.19 -10.39
CA GLU A 93 15.64 4.00 -9.18
C GLU A 93 15.31 3.18 -7.93
N LEU A 94 14.29 2.33 -8.00
CA LEU A 94 13.96 1.40 -6.93
C LEU A 94 15.11 0.42 -6.66
N GLU A 95 15.74 -0.13 -7.70
CA GLU A 95 16.91 -1.00 -7.52
C GLU A 95 18.13 -0.26 -6.92
N ARG A 96 18.34 1.00 -7.28
CA ARG A 96 19.40 1.82 -6.66
C ARG A 96 19.18 2.06 -5.17
N ALA A 97 17.92 2.22 -4.75
CA ALA A 97 17.57 2.44 -3.36
C ALA A 97 17.62 1.17 -2.49
N ARG A 98 17.96 -0.01 -3.05
CA ARG A 98 17.89 -1.32 -2.38
C ARG A 98 18.71 -1.44 -1.09
N ALA A 99 19.75 -0.62 -0.93
CA ALA A 99 20.58 -0.62 0.27
C ALA A 99 20.01 0.22 1.42
N VAL A 100 19.02 1.08 1.15
CA VAL A 100 18.47 2.00 2.15
C VAL A 100 17.18 1.45 2.78
N PRO A 101 16.90 1.73 4.08
CA PRO A 101 15.72 1.23 4.78
C PRO A 101 14.38 1.57 4.10
N ALA A 102 14.26 2.78 3.54
CA ALA A 102 13.06 3.25 2.83
C ALA A 102 12.71 2.43 1.58
N TRP A 103 13.61 1.55 1.13
CA TRP A 103 13.31 0.65 0.01
C TRP A 103 12.07 -0.23 0.24
N LEU A 104 11.83 -0.67 1.47
CA LEU A 104 10.63 -1.47 1.80
C LEU A 104 9.36 -0.70 1.48
N ASP A 105 9.29 0.56 1.89
CA ASP A 105 8.15 1.44 1.61
C ASP A 105 7.98 1.63 0.10
N LEU A 106 9.05 2.02 -0.59
CA LEU A 106 9.03 2.26 -2.03
C LEU A 106 8.65 1.01 -2.82
N ALA A 107 9.17 -0.16 -2.44
CA ALA A 107 8.84 -1.41 -3.08
C ALA A 107 7.35 -1.78 -2.90
N LEU A 108 6.80 -1.65 -1.69
CA LEU A 108 5.38 -1.89 -1.42
C LEU A 108 4.44 -0.92 -2.14
N LEU A 109 4.87 0.33 -2.31
CA LEU A 109 4.09 1.37 -2.95
C LEU A 109 4.11 1.27 -4.48
N CYS A 110 5.26 0.92 -5.08
CA CYS A 110 5.48 1.03 -6.53
C CYS A 110 5.26 -0.29 -7.29
N THR A 111 5.61 -1.45 -6.69
CA THR A 111 5.58 -2.72 -7.44
C THR A 111 4.19 -3.34 -7.59
N LYS A 112 3.24 -2.95 -6.75
CA LYS A 112 1.87 -3.56 -6.67
C LYS A 112 1.90 -5.08 -6.49
N LYS A 113 2.99 -5.63 -5.97
CA LYS A 113 3.17 -7.06 -5.70
C LYS A 113 3.63 -7.26 -4.25
N PRO A 114 3.22 -8.36 -3.61
CA PRO A 114 3.73 -8.68 -2.29
C PRO A 114 5.24 -8.94 -2.37
N LEU A 115 5.96 -8.54 -1.33
CA LEU A 115 7.37 -8.84 -1.15
C LEU A 115 7.55 -10.23 -0.53
N ASP A 116 8.79 -10.73 -0.55
CA ASP A 116 9.14 -12.03 0.05
C ASP A 116 8.74 -12.08 1.53
N ALA A 117 8.18 -13.20 1.96
CA ALA A 117 7.69 -13.39 3.33
C ALA A 117 8.79 -13.19 4.41
N GLU A 118 10.05 -13.44 4.07
CA GLU A 118 11.20 -13.21 4.96
C GLU A 118 11.32 -11.74 5.38
N LEU A 119 10.92 -10.80 4.51
CA LEU A 119 10.95 -9.36 4.77
C LEU A 119 9.90 -8.90 5.79
N GLU A 120 8.84 -9.69 6.03
CA GLU A 120 7.79 -9.32 6.99
C GLU A 120 8.35 -9.09 8.41
N SER A 121 9.43 -9.78 8.77
CA SER A 121 10.12 -9.58 10.05
C SER A 121 10.86 -8.23 10.17
N CYS A 122 11.03 -7.53 9.05
CA CYS A 122 11.66 -6.21 8.98
C CYS A 122 10.63 -5.07 8.83
N MET A 123 9.36 -5.39 8.63
CA MET A 123 8.30 -4.42 8.34
C MET A 123 7.71 -3.82 9.62
N ASP A 124 7.42 -2.53 9.55
CA ASP A 124 6.56 -1.87 10.54
C ASP A 124 5.08 -2.17 10.28
N THR A 125 4.20 -1.62 11.13
CA THR A 125 2.75 -1.86 11.02
C THR A 125 2.16 -1.35 9.71
N ARG A 126 2.62 -0.20 9.20
CA ARG A 126 2.18 0.43 7.95
C ARG A 126 2.58 -0.43 6.74
N GLN A 127 3.83 -0.82 6.70
CA GLN A 127 4.39 -1.70 5.66
C GLN A 127 3.72 -3.08 5.68
N LEU A 128 3.51 -3.66 6.87
CA LEU A 128 2.87 -4.96 7.00
C LEU A 128 1.39 -4.91 6.58
N ALA A 129 0.66 -3.83 6.90
CA ALA A 129 -0.71 -3.66 6.43
C ALA A 129 -0.77 -3.60 4.89
N GLN A 130 0.12 -2.85 4.24
CA GLN A 130 0.20 -2.81 2.78
C GLN A 130 0.59 -4.17 2.19
N GLN A 131 1.54 -4.88 2.79
CA GLN A 131 1.89 -6.24 2.41
C GLN A 131 0.67 -7.18 2.46
N ARG A 132 -0.17 -7.09 3.51
CA ARG A 132 -1.42 -7.88 3.60
C ARG A 132 -2.41 -7.54 2.48
N ILE A 133 -2.54 -6.25 2.12
CA ILE A 133 -3.39 -5.84 0.99
C ILE A 133 -2.88 -6.46 -0.31
N LEU A 134 -1.59 -6.38 -0.59
CA LEU A 134 -0.98 -6.95 -1.80
C LEU A 134 -1.08 -8.48 -1.86
N GLN A 135 -1.17 -9.14 -0.71
CA GLN A 135 -1.43 -10.59 -0.59
C GLN A 135 -2.92 -10.96 -0.71
N GLY A 136 -3.82 -10.00 -0.93
CA GLY A 136 -5.27 -10.23 -0.95
C GLY A 136 -5.92 -10.39 0.43
N ARG A 137 -5.20 -10.05 1.51
CA ARG A 137 -5.62 -10.19 2.92
C ARG A 137 -6.06 -8.84 3.52
N SER A 138 -6.89 -8.08 2.77
CA SER A 138 -7.26 -6.70 3.12
C SER A 138 -8.00 -6.58 4.47
N ALA A 139 -8.78 -7.58 4.87
CA ALA A 139 -9.45 -7.60 6.17
C ALA A 139 -8.46 -7.68 7.35
N GLU A 140 -7.32 -8.32 7.16
CA GLU A 140 -6.24 -8.33 8.15
C GLU A 140 -5.52 -6.98 8.21
N ALA A 141 -5.29 -6.36 7.05
CA ALA A 141 -4.71 -5.03 6.98
C ALA A 141 -5.56 -4.00 7.74
N ALA A 142 -6.90 -4.03 7.58
CA ALA A 142 -7.80 -3.16 8.29
C ALA A 142 -7.78 -3.37 9.82
N ARG A 143 -7.50 -4.59 10.29
CA ARG A 143 -7.30 -4.86 11.73
C ARG A 143 -5.94 -4.39 12.25
N LEU A 144 -4.89 -4.51 11.43
CA LEU A 144 -3.53 -4.07 11.79
C LEU A 144 -3.40 -2.55 11.85
N MET A 145 -3.99 -1.87 10.88
CA MET A 145 -3.91 -0.41 10.74
C MET A 145 -5.29 0.12 10.32
N PRO A 146 -6.20 0.39 11.28
CA PRO A 146 -7.55 0.85 11.00
C PRO A 146 -7.58 2.31 10.56
N ASN A 147 -7.55 2.57 9.25
CA ASN A 147 -7.72 3.89 8.63
C ASN A 147 -8.65 3.80 7.41
N ALA A 148 -8.95 4.94 6.78
CA ALA A 148 -9.86 5.01 5.64
C ALA A 148 -9.42 4.11 4.49
N TYR A 149 -8.14 4.10 4.15
CA TYR A 149 -7.59 3.32 3.03
C TYR A 149 -7.71 1.81 3.25
N THR A 150 -7.34 1.31 4.43
CA THR A 150 -7.38 -0.13 4.72
C THR A 150 -8.81 -0.67 4.82
N HIS A 151 -9.75 0.11 5.39
CA HIS A 151 -11.16 -0.24 5.39
C HIS A 151 -11.76 -0.19 3.99
N LEU A 152 -11.40 0.80 3.16
CA LEU A 152 -11.84 0.89 1.77
C LEU A 152 -11.38 -0.35 0.99
N THR A 153 -10.10 -0.70 1.07
CA THR A 153 -9.57 -1.89 0.37
C THR A 153 -10.20 -3.19 0.85
N SER A 154 -10.51 -3.29 2.16
CA SER A 154 -11.25 -4.44 2.71
C SER A 154 -12.67 -4.51 2.17
N GLY A 155 -13.36 -3.39 2.10
CA GLY A 155 -14.71 -3.31 1.55
C GLY A 155 -14.77 -3.64 0.06
N ILE A 156 -13.82 -3.12 -0.73
CA ILE A 156 -13.69 -3.45 -2.17
C ILE A 156 -13.41 -4.94 -2.36
N ALA A 157 -12.53 -5.53 -1.55
CA ALA A 157 -12.24 -6.96 -1.61
C ALA A 157 -13.48 -7.81 -1.27
N GLY A 158 -14.26 -7.40 -0.25
CA GLY A 158 -15.54 -8.05 0.10
C GLY A 158 -16.57 -7.95 -1.03
N TYR A 159 -16.69 -6.78 -1.65
CA TYR A 159 -17.56 -6.55 -2.80
C TYR A 159 -17.18 -7.48 -3.97
N ASN A 160 -15.91 -7.53 -4.34
CA ASN A 160 -15.41 -8.37 -5.43
C ASN A 160 -15.59 -9.87 -5.15
N ALA A 161 -15.62 -10.27 -3.88
CA ALA A 161 -15.92 -11.63 -3.45
C ALA A 161 -17.43 -11.95 -3.39
N GLY A 162 -18.31 -10.99 -3.70
CA GLY A 162 -19.75 -11.14 -3.60
C GLY A 162 -20.32 -11.06 -2.17
N ASN A 163 -19.48 -10.74 -1.20
CA ASN A 163 -19.92 -10.59 0.19
C ASN A 163 -20.36 -9.14 0.46
N TYR A 164 -21.50 -8.76 -0.12
CA TYR A 164 -21.96 -7.38 -0.13
C TYR A 164 -22.29 -6.83 1.26
N SER A 165 -22.83 -7.65 2.17
CA SER A 165 -23.15 -7.21 3.53
C SER A 165 -21.88 -6.79 4.30
N ALA A 166 -20.85 -7.65 4.32
CA ALA A 166 -19.58 -7.32 4.97
C ALA A 166 -18.85 -6.16 4.25
N ALA A 167 -19.01 -6.04 2.93
CA ALA A 167 -18.47 -4.93 2.15
C ALA A 167 -19.11 -3.60 2.58
N VAL A 168 -20.44 -3.56 2.78
CA VAL A 168 -21.15 -2.35 3.22
C VAL A 168 -20.62 -1.85 4.56
N ASP A 169 -20.43 -2.73 5.56
CA ASP A 169 -19.90 -2.34 6.88
C ASP A 169 -18.49 -1.73 6.78
N ALA A 170 -17.60 -2.38 6.01
CA ALA A 170 -16.24 -1.90 5.82
C ALA A 170 -16.19 -0.58 5.03
N LEU A 171 -17.01 -0.44 3.98
CA LEU A 171 -17.10 0.77 3.16
C LEU A 171 -17.69 1.95 3.92
N GLN A 172 -18.71 1.70 4.77
CA GLN A 172 -19.27 2.75 5.61
C GLN A 172 -18.22 3.24 6.62
N THR A 173 -17.48 2.32 7.25
CA THR A 173 -16.37 2.66 8.15
C THR A 173 -15.29 3.46 7.40
N ALA A 174 -14.93 3.05 6.19
CA ALA A 174 -13.98 3.76 5.33
C ALA A 174 -14.44 5.21 5.05
N TYR A 175 -15.71 5.40 4.71
CA TYR A 175 -16.28 6.71 4.45
C TYR A 175 -16.20 7.64 5.69
N ASP A 176 -16.55 7.12 6.86
CA ASP A 176 -16.56 7.88 8.10
C ASP A 176 -15.14 8.27 8.53
N LEU A 177 -14.17 7.36 8.37
CA LEU A 177 -12.76 7.64 8.60
C LEU A 177 -12.21 8.64 7.58
N ALA A 178 -12.49 8.46 6.30
CA ALA A 178 -12.06 9.37 5.25
C ALA A 178 -12.56 10.81 5.46
N GLY A 179 -13.78 10.96 5.99
CA GLY A 179 -14.31 12.26 6.37
C GLY A 179 -13.52 12.93 7.49
N ARG A 180 -13.05 12.16 8.48
CA ARG A 180 -12.21 12.66 9.58
C ARG A 180 -10.78 12.97 9.12
N GLU A 181 -10.27 12.18 8.18
CA GLU A 181 -8.93 12.31 7.61
C GLU A 181 -8.85 13.37 6.49
N GLY A 182 -9.99 13.91 6.04
CA GLY A 182 -10.05 14.86 4.92
C GLY A 182 -9.74 14.25 3.55
N ALA A 183 -9.85 12.91 3.42
CA ALA A 183 -9.52 12.16 2.21
C ALA A 183 -10.73 12.07 1.25
N ALA A 184 -11.10 13.18 0.61
CA ALA A 184 -12.30 13.30 -0.22
C ALA A 184 -12.38 12.25 -1.35
N ARG A 185 -11.24 11.84 -1.92
CA ARG A 185 -11.21 10.81 -2.96
C ARG A 185 -11.58 9.42 -2.40
N LEU A 186 -11.11 9.08 -1.20
CA LEU A 186 -11.51 7.82 -0.54
C LEU A 186 -12.99 7.85 -0.14
N MET A 187 -13.52 9.03 0.24
CA MET A 187 -14.97 9.19 0.46
C MET A 187 -15.78 8.90 -0.80
N LEU A 188 -15.34 9.44 -1.95
CA LEU A 188 -15.98 9.19 -3.23
C LEU A 188 -15.98 7.69 -3.56
N GLU A 189 -14.82 7.04 -3.50
CA GLU A 189 -14.68 5.61 -3.79
C GLU A 189 -15.55 4.76 -2.85
N ALA A 190 -15.56 5.05 -1.55
CA ALA A 190 -16.40 4.35 -0.59
C ALA A 190 -17.90 4.47 -0.94
N LYS A 191 -18.38 5.67 -1.30
CA LYS A 191 -19.79 5.87 -1.69
C LYS A 191 -20.14 5.23 -3.02
N LEU A 192 -19.21 5.20 -3.98
CA LEU A 192 -19.37 4.46 -5.24
C LEU A 192 -19.57 2.96 -4.98
N PHE A 193 -18.67 2.34 -4.21
CA PHE A 193 -18.76 0.91 -3.91
C PHE A 193 -19.94 0.57 -3.00
N LEU A 194 -20.38 1.47 -2.10
CA LEU A 194 -21.64 1.32 -1.36
C LEU A 194 -22.84 1.29 -2.31
N GLY A 195 -22.90 2.23 -3.27
CA GLY A 195 -23.93 2.21 -4.31
C GLY A 195 -23.93 0.92 -5.11
N ASN A 196 -22.76 0.45 -5.55
CA ASN A 196 -22.60 -0.80 -6.28
C ASN A 196 -23.04 -2.01 -5.45
N ALA A 197 -22.70 -2.06 -4.15
CA ALA A 197 -23.09 -3.15 -3.26
C ALA A 197 -24.60 -3.21 -3.09
N TYR A 198 -25.27 -2.08 -2.84
CA TYR A 198 -26.72 -2.02 -2.73
C TYR A 198 -27.43 -2.32 -4.06
N CYS A 199 -26.84 -1.94 -5.20
CA CYS A 199 -27.32 -2.34 -6.52
C CYS A 199 -27.37 -3.87 -6.65
N ASN A 200 -26.26 -4.56 -6.34
CA ASN A 200 -26.19 -6.01 -6.38
C ASN A 200 -27.11 -6.70 -5.34
N MET A 201 -27.47 -6.01 -4.26
CA MET A 201 -28.44 -6.47 -3.27
C MET A 201 -29.90 -6.16 -3.67
N GLN A 202 -30.12 -5.52 -4.83
CA GLN A 202 -31.41 -5.06 -5.33
C GLN A 202 -32.10 -4.03 -4.41
N ASP A 203 -31.34 -3.31 -3.59
CA ASP A 203 -31.81 -2.24 -2.71
C ASP A 203 -31.62 -0.88 -3.40
N LEU A 204 -32.53 -0.57 -4.32
CA LEU A 204 -32.50 0.67 -5.11
C LEU A 204 -32.55 1.95 -4.24
N PRO A 205 -33.36 2.04 -3.17
CA PRO A 205 -33.38 3.24 -2.34
C PRO A 205 -32.03 3.58 -1.71
N ASN A 206 -31.33 2.58 -1.18
CA ASN A 206 -29.99 2.77 -0.62
C ASN A 206 -28.96 3.03 -1.71
N MET A 207 -29.00 2.33 -2.85
CA MET A 207 -28.17 2.59 -4.01
C MET A 207 -28.26 4.06 -4.43
N GLU A 208 -29.47 4.58 -4.67
CA GLU A 208 -29.69 5.97 -5.08
C GLU A 208 -29.17 6.98 -4.04
N ARG A 209 -29.39 6.70 -2.75
CA ARG A 209 -28.87 7.51 -1.65
C ARG A 209 -27.35 7.65 -1.70
N HIS A 210 -26.64 6.52 -1.88
CA HIS A 210 -25.18 6.53 -1.91
C HIS A 210 -24.62 7.15 -3.20
N TYR A 211 -25.20 6.84 -4.36
CA TYR A 211 -24.80 7.45 -5.62
C TYR A 211 -25.05 8.98 -5.65
N ARG A 212 -26.09 9.48 -5.01
CA ARG A 212 -26.33 10.93 -4.89
C ARG A 212 -25.20 11.61 -4.13
N VAL A 213 -24.67 11.00 -3.06
CA VAL A 213 -23.51 11.54 -2.33
C VAL A 213 -22.24 11.42 -3.17
N ALA A 214 -22.03 10.25 -3.80
CA ALA A 214 -20.88 10.02 -4.66
C ALA A 214 -20.83 11.03 -5.82
N LYS A 215 -21.98 11.34 -6.44
CA LYS A 215 -22.08 12.31 -7.53
C LYS A 215 -21.62 13.71 -7.10
N ARG A 216 -22.05 14.18 -5.94
CA ARG A 216 -21.61 15.48 -5.39
C ARG A 216 -20.11 15.52 -5.16
N LEU A 217 -19.55 14.46 -4.54
CA LEU A 217 -18.11 14.35 -4.33
C LEU A 217 -17.34 14.31 -5.66
N ALA A 218 -17.86 13.61 -6.67
CA ALA A 218 -17.27 13.57 -8.00
C ALA A 218 -17.30 14.95 -8.71
N GLU A 219 -18.40 15.70 -8.56
CA GLU A 219 -18.52 17.07 -9.05
C GLU A 219 -17.47 17.99 -8.39
N ASP A 220 -17.35 17.95 -7.05
CA ASP A 220 -16.40 18.74 -6.28
C ASP A 220 -14.94 18.41 -6.65
N LEU A 221 -14.65 17.12 -6.91
CA LEU A 221 -13.33 16.63 -7.34
C LEU A 221 -13.09 16.75 -8.84
N GLN A 222 -14.08 17.17 -9.63
CA GLN A 222 -14.06 17.22 -11.09
C GLN A 222 -13.72 15.87 -11.75
N ASP A 223 -14.15 14.78 -11.10
CA ASP A 223 -13.92 13.40 -11.53
C ASP A 223 -14.99 12.96 -12.54
N ARG A 224 -14.69 13.16 -13.83
CA ARG A 224 -15.61 12.83 -14.93
C ARG A 224 -15.86 11.32 -15.06
N GLU A 225 -14.85 10.52 -14.80
CA GLU A 225 -14.97 9.05 -14.90
C GLU A 225 -15.93 8.52 -13.83
N ALA A 226 -15.81 9.00 -12.60
CA ALA A 226 -16.72 8.65 -11.52
C ALA A 226 -18.16 9.11 -11.85
N MET A 227 -18.36 10.34 -12.39
CA MET A 227 -19.68 10.82 -12.78
C MET A 227 -20.32 9.96 -13.87
N GLN A 228 -19.55 9.54 -14.88
CA GLN A 228 -20.04 8.65 -15.94
C GLN A 228 -20.39 7.26 -15.39
N ALA A 229 -19.55 6.68 -14.54
CA ALA A 229 -19.81 5.39 -13.91
C ALA A 229 -21.10 5.39 -13.07
N ILE A 230 -21.32 6.46 -12.27
CA ILE A 230 -22.54 6.63 -11.48
C ILE A 230 -23.77 6.71 -12.40
N GLY A 231 -23.70 7.51 -13.45
CA GLY A 231 -24.81 7.66 -14.41
C GLY A 231 -25.16 6.32 -15.07
N TYR A 232 -24.15 5.63 -15.59
CA TYR A 232 -24.33 4.32 -16.23
C TYR A 232 -24.94 3.28 -15.27
N ASN A 233 -24.37 3.14 -14.07
CA ASN A 233 -24.84 2.15 -13.10
C ASN A 233 -26.24 2.44 -12.60
N THR A 234 -26.58 3.72 -12.44
CA THR A 234 -27.93 4.16 -12.04
C THR A 234 -28.94 3.80 -13.12
N ALA A 235 -28.67 4.17 -14.37
CA ALA A 235 -29.57 3.88 -15.49
C ALA A 235 -29.77 2.37 -15.68
N SER A 236 -28.67 1.58 -15.64
CA SER A 236 -28.74 0.11 -15.73
C SER A 236 -29.62 -0.50 -14.64
N ALA A 237 -29.47 -0.04 -13.40
CA ALA A 237 -30.27 -0.55 -12.28
C ALA A 237 -31.77 -0.21 -12.41
N TRP A 238 -32.08 0.97 -12.93
CA TRP A 238 -33.49 1.37 -13.18
C TRP A 238 -34.11 0.55 -14.32
N ILE A 239 -33.38 0.30 -15.40
CA ILE A 239 -33.83 -0.56 -16.49
C ILE A 239 -34.13 -1.97 -15.98
N GLU A 240 -33.20 -2.56 -15.22
CA GLU A 240 -33.37 -3.90 -14.63
C GLU A 240 -34.57 -3.98 -13.67
N ALA A 241 -34.87 -2.88 -12.98
CA ALA A 241 -36.01 -2.74 -12.11
C ALA A 241 -37.35 -2.43 -12.85
N GLY A 242 -37.33 -2.32 -14.17
CA GLY A 242 -38.52 -1.97 -14.98
C GLY A 242 -38.85 -0.47 -14.97
N ARG A 243 -38.00 0.39 -14.46
CA ARG A 243 -38.15 1.85 -14.39
C ARG A 243 -37.50 2.55 -15.59
N CYS A 244 -37.90 2.14 -16.80
CA CYS A 244 -37.28 2.61 -18.03
C CYS A 244 -37.51 4.11 -18.31
N GLU A 245 -38.54 4.72 -17.73
CA GLU A 245 -38.78 6.17 -17.87
C GLU A 245 -37.83 7.03 -17.02
N ASP A 246 -37.23 6.45 -16.00
CA ASP A 246 -36.28 7.12 -15.08
C ASP A 246 -34.80 6.99 -15.56
N ALA A 247 -34.53 6.06 -16.50
CA ALA A 247 -33.19 5.76 -17.00
C ALA A 247 -32.79 6.66 -18.17
#